data_ed280c222245f8dccab399d80180df12
#
_entry.id   ed280c222245f8dccab399d80180df12
#
_cell.length_a   1.000
_cell.length_b   1.000
_cell.length_c   1.000
_cell.angle_alpha   90.00
_cell.angle_beta   90.00
_cell.angle_gamma   90.00
#
_symmetry.space_group_name_H-M   'P 1'
#
loop_
_entity.id
_entity.type
_entity.pdbx_description
1 polymer ?
#
loop_
_entity_poly.entity_id
_entity_poly.type
_entity_poly.pdbx_seq_one_letter_code
_entity_poly.pdbx_strand_id
1 'polypeptide(L)'
;MDPEEGEARVGHRLVLGLRGEVDLASVAVLHAAVERVRTCGAAEVWIDLSDVEFIDSTGLSALVAARRLVVPERGLVLICPDGPALRVIQVAGLDRVFTIRPDRAAAHAG
;
A
#
# COMPACT_ATOMS: atom_id res chain seq x y z
N MET A 1 -8.25 15.83 2.13
CA MET A 1 -7.97 14.46 1.69
C MET A 1 -8.61 14.21 0.34
N ASP A 2 -7.88 13.61 -0.57
CA ASP A 2 -8.38 13.27 -1.89
C ASP A 2 -9.50 12.21 -1.75
N PRO A 3 -10.61 12.33 -2.50
CA PRO A 3 -11.68 11.33 -2.42
C PRO A 3 -11.27 9.92 -2.87
N GLU A 4 -10.14 9.78 -3.53
CA GLU A 4 -9.66 8.48 -4.02
C GLU A 4 -8.81 7.72 -3.01
N GLU A 5 -8.53 8.30 -1.85
CA GLU A 5 -7.69 7.65 -0.86
C GLU A 5 -8.09 8.04 0.55
N GLY A 6 -7.67 7.22 1.50
CA GLY A 6 -7.89 7.45 2.90
C GLY A 6 -6.69 7.01 3.70
N GLU A 7 -6.49 7.65 4.83
CA GLU A 7 -5.36 7.36 5.71
C GLU A 7 -5.88 7.24 7.13
N ALA A 8 -5.41 6.22 7.86
CA ALA A 8 -5.80 5.98 9.24
C ALA A 8 -4.61 5.45 10.04
N ARG A 9 -4.62 5.71 11.35
CA ARG A 9 -3.67 5.11 12.29
C ARG A 9 -4.39 4.03 13.07
N VAL A 10 -3.77 2.85 13.14
CA VAL A 10 -4.26 1.74 13.97
C VAL A 10 -3.08 1.31 14.82
N GLY A 11 -3.02 1.78 16.06
CA GLY A 11 -1.88 1.56 16.93
C GLY A 11 -0.61 2.14 16.31
N HIS A 12 0.37 1.27 16.03
CA HIS A 12 1.63 1.67 15.40
C HIS A 12 1.62 1.48 13.89
N ARG A 13 0.45 1.24 13.30
CA ARG A 13 0.29 1.06 11.86
C ARG A 13 -0.28 2.31 11.23
N LEU A 14 0.28 2.67 10.09
CA LEU A 14 -0.34 3.64 9.20
C LEU A 14 -1.01 2.85 8.07
N VAL A 15 -2.31 2.98 7.95
CA VAL A 15 -3.08 2.32 6.90
C VAL A 15 -3.47 3.35 5.85
N LEU A 16 -2.98 3.14 4.64
CA LEU A 16 -3.29 4.01 3.50
C LEU A 16 -4.19 3.27 2.53
N GLY A 17 -5.42 3.75 2.37
CA GLY A 17 -6.34 3.18 1.40
C GLY A 17 -6.22 3.89 0.06
N LEU A 18 -6.08 3.10 -1.00
CA LEU A 18 -6.13 3.59 -2.38
C LEU A 18 -7.36 2.98 -3.04
N ARG A 19 -7.87 3.64 -4.08
CA ARG A 19 -9.00 3.08 -4.82
C ARG A 19 -8.99 3.59 -6.25
N GLY A 20 -9.75 2.90 -7.11
CA GLY A 20 -9.80 3.21 -8.52
C GLY A 20 -8.54 2.76 -9.24
N GLU A 21 -7.93 3.64 -10.00
CA GLU A 21 -6.72 3.35 -10.75
C GLU A 21 -5.50 3.86 -9.99
N VAL A 22 -4.51 2.97 -9.81
CA VAL A 22 -3.23 3.36 -9.22
C VAL A 22 -2.29 3.70 -10.37
N ASP A 23 -2.19 4.98 -10.63
CA ASP A 23 -1.48 5.55 -11.77
C ASP A 23 -0.48 6.62 -11.30
N LEU A 24 -0.01 7.42 -12.23
CA LEU A 24 0.97 8.47 -11.95
C LEU A 24 0.48 9.46 -10.88
N ALA A 25 -0.81 9.79 -10.88
CA ALA A 25 -1.36 10.72 -9.88
C ALA A 25 -1.32 10.11 -8.48
N SER A 26 -1.56 8.80 -8.36
CA SER A 26 -1.53 8.09 -7.08
C SER A 26 -0.11 7.96 -6.53
N VAL A 27 0.90 7.96 -7.41
CA VAL A 27 2.31 7.83 -7.01
C VAL A 27 2.72 8.95 -6.05
N ALA A 28 2.37 10.19 -6.36
CA ALA A 28 2.74 11.33 -5.52
C ALA A 28 2.12 11.22 -4.13
N VAL A 29 0.87 10.77 -4.07
CA VAL A 29 0.15 10.62 -2.79
C VAL A 29 0.76 9.49 -1.98
N LEU A 30 1.04 8.37 -2.61
CA LEU A 30 1.68 7.22 -1.95
C LEU A 30 3.06 7.62 -1.41
N HIS A 31 3.83 8.32 -2.21
CA HIS A 31 5.16 8.78 -1.80
C HIS A 31 5.09 9.72 -0.60
N ALA A 32 4.16 10.67 -0.61
CA ALA A 32 3.97 11.60 0.50
C ALA A 32 3.56 10.88 1.77
N ALA A 33 2.68 9.87 1.66
CA ALA A 33 2.25 9.08 2.81
C ALA A 33 3.42 8.30 3.43
N VAL A 34 4.26 7.70 2.60
CA VAL A 34 5.43 6.95 3.08
C VAL A 34 6.43 7.90 3.75
N GLU A 35 6.62 9.09 3.21
CA GLU A 35 7.49 10.08 3.83
C GLU A 35 6.98 10.49 5.23
N ARG A 36 5.67 10.61 5.40
CA ARG A 36 5.09 10.90 6.73
C ARG A 36 5.39 9.79 7.73
N VAL A 37 5.43 8.54 7.29
CA VAL A 37 5.76 7.41 8.15
C VAL A 37 7.15 7.57 8.74
N ARG A 38 8.09 8.06 7.96
CA ARG A 38 9.46 8.25 8.42
C ARG A 38 9.57 9.28 9.54
N THR A 39 8.64 10.21 9.59
CA THR A 39 8.65 11.30 10.57
C THR A 39 7.68 11.10 11.73
N CYS A 40 6.61 10.32 11.54
CA CYS A 40 5.57 10.17 12.55
C CYS A 40 5.77 8.97 13.48
N GLY A 41 6.80 8.16 13.24
CA GLY A 41 7.13 7.05 14.13
C GLY A 41 6.27 5.80 13.99
N ALA A 42 5.50 5.68 12.92
CA ALA A 42 4.73 4.45 12.69
C ALA A 42 5.68 3.27 12.51
N ALA A 43 5.36 2.15 13.14
CA ALA A 43 6.18 0.93 13.03
C ALA A 43 5.92 0.17 11.74
N GLU A 44 4.70 0.28 11.21
CA GLU A 44 4.29 -0.45 10.00
C GLU A 44 3.49 0.46 9.07
N VAL A 45 3.61 0.18 7.78
CA VAL A 45 2.77 0.80 6.74
C VAL A 45 1.95 -0.31 6.09
N TRP A 46 0.66 -0.11 6.04
CA TRP A 46 -0.27 -1.00 5.35
C TRP A 46 -0.92 -0.23 4.22
N ILE A 47 -0.79 -0.73 3.01
CA ILE A 47 -1.42 -0.13 1.84
C ILE A 47 -2.60 -1.00 1.44
N ASP A 48 -3.80 -0.43 1.56
CA ASP A 48 -5.04 -1.14 1.30
C ASP A 48 -5.43 -0.95 -0.16
N LEU A 49 -5.36 -2.01 -0.93
CA LEU A 49 -5.69 -2.05 -2.34
C LEU A 49 -7.06 -2.70 -2.59
N SER A 50 -7.87 -2.88 -1.54
CA SER A 50 -9.16 -3.58 -1.66
C SER A 50 -10.10 -2.95 -2.68
N ASP A 51 -10.03 -1.63 -2.81
CA ASP A 51 -10.90 -0.88 -3.73
C ASP A 51 -10.19 -0.45 -5.00
N VAL A 52 -9.00 -0.98 -5.25
CA VAL A 52 -8.23 -0.68 -6.47
C VAL A 52 -8.76 -1.56 -7.60
N GLU A 53 -9.11 -0.92 -8.70
CA GLU A 53 -9.64 -1.60 -9.89
C GLU A 53 -8.53 -1.96 -10.87
N PHE A 54 -7.46 -1.15 -10.90
CA PHE A 54 -6.40 -1.32 -11.89
C PHE A 54 -5.09 -0.75 -11.37
N ILE A 55 -4.00 -1.46 -11.65
CA ILE A 55 -2.64 -0.99 -11.38
C ILE A 55 -1.84 -1.14 -12.66
N ASP A 56 -1.22 -0.05 -13.12
CA ASP A 56 -0.32 -0.10 -14.25
C ASP A 56 1.14 -0.23 -13.78
N SER A 57 2.08 -0.23 -14.73
CA SER A 57 3.49 -0.36 -14.41
C SER A 57 4.01 0.79 -13.55
N THR A 58 3.45 1.99 -13.72
CA THR A 58 3.79 3.15 -12.89
C THR A 58 3.36 2.92 -11.45
N GLY A 59 2.14 2.41 -11.25
CA GLY A 59 1.65 2.06 -9.93
C GLY A 59 2.47 0.97 -9.26
N LEU A 60 2.83 -0.07 -10.00
CA LEU A 60 3.70 -1.14 -9.48
C LEU A 60 5.06 -0.58 -9.07
N SER A 61 5.65 0.27 -9.88
CA SER A 61 6.92 0.91 -9.56
C SER A 61 6.83 1.75 -8.29
N ALA A 62 5.70 2.43 -8.10
CA ALA A 62 5.46 3.22 -6.90
C ALA A 62 5.40 2.35 -5.65
N LEU A 63 4.76 1.19 -5.73
CA LEU A 63 4.72 0.26 -4.60
C LEU A 63 6.11 -0.26 -4.25
N VAL A 64 6.91 -0.58 -5.26
CA VAL A 64 8.29 -1.03 -5.04
C VAL A 64 9.13 0.10 -4.41
N ALA A 65 8.96 1.32 -4.88
CA ALA A 65 9.65 2.48 -4.32
C ALA A 65 9.25 2.72 -2.86
N ALA A 66 7.95 2.58 -2.57
CA ALA A 66 7.46 2.70 -1.20
C ALA A 66 8.12 1.69 -0.27
N ARG A 67 8.28 0.45 -0.72
CA ARG A 67 8.95 -0.58 0.06
C ARG A 67 10.39 -0.21 0.40
N ARG A 68 11.07 0.45 -0.53
CA ARG A 68 12.46 0.88 -0.31
C ARG A 68 12.56 2.04 0.68
N LEU A 69 11.53 2.88 0.75
CA LEU A 69 11.53 4.02 1.66
C LEU A 69 11.21 3.62 3.10
N VAL A 70 10.53 2.50 3.29
CA VAL A 70 10.26 1.97 4.63
C VAL A 70 11.52 1.26 5.11
N VAL A 71 12.03 1.71 6.26
CA VAL A 71 13.25 1.11 6.81
C VAL A 71 13.02 -0.37 7.15
N PRO A 72 14.08 -1.20 7.12
CA PRO A 72 13.92 -2.65 7.30
C PRO A 72 13.24 -3.07 8.59
N GLU A 73 13.36 -2.29 9.66
CA GLU A 73 12.74 -2.58 10.95
C GLU A 73 11.25 -2.34 10.95
N ARG A 74 10.74 -1.65 9.94
CA ARG A 74 9.31 -1.37 9.77
C ARG A 74 8.77 -2.26 8.66
N GLY A 75 7.56 -2.74 8.83
CA GLY A 75 6.94 -3.59 7.83
C GLY A 75 6.13 -2.80 6.81
N LEU A 76 6.15 -3.24 5.57
CA LEU A 76 5.22 -2.79 4.55
C LEU A 76 4.34 -3.99 4.18
N VAL A 77 3.04 -3.83 4.36
CA VAL A 77 2.06 -4.87 4.07
C VAL A 77 1.06 -4.33 3.05
N LEU A 78 0.73 -5.16 2.07
CA LEU A 78 -0.33 -4.85 1.12
C LEU A 78 -1.58 -5.62 1.51
N ILE A 79 -2.72 -4.94 1.53
CA ILE A 79 -4.02 -5.59 1.63
C ILE A 79 -4.54 -5.68 0.21
N CYS A 80 -4.63 -6.87 -0.33
CA CYS A 80 -5.05 -7.06 -1.72
C CYS A 80 -5.86 -8.34 -1.84
N PRO A 81 -7.19 -8.22 -1.87
CA PRO A 81 -8.05 -9.37 -2.09
C PRO A 81 -7.86 -9.96 -3.48
N ASP A 82 -8.33 -11.19 -3.67
CA ASP A 82 -8.29 -11.82 -4.97
C ASP A 82 -9.04 -10.94 -5.99
N GLY A 83 -8.42 -10.75 -7.14
CA GLY A 83 -8.99 -9.90 -8.18
C GLY A 83 -7.92 -9.37 -9.14
N PRO A 84 -8.30 -8.41 -10.00
CA PRO A 84 -7.40 -7.91 -11.05
C PRO A 84 -6.09 -7.32 -10.54
N ALA A 85 -6.14 -6.55 -9.46
CA ALA A 85 -4.93 -5.92 -8.91
C ALA A 85 -3.95 -6.98 -8.41
N LEU A 86 -4.44 -7.99 -7.69
CA LEU A 86 -3.59 -9.06 -7.21
C LEU A 86 -2.97 -9.84 -8.37
N ARG A 87 -3.74 -10.07 -9.42
CA ARG A 87 -3.25 -10.78 -10.59
C ARG A 87 -2.09 -10.04 -11.25
N VAL A 88 -2.19 -8.72 -11.37
CA VAL A 88 -1.11 -7.90 -11.92
C VAL A 88 0.15 -8.02 -11.05
N ILE A 89 -0.01 -7.96 -9.74
CA ILE A 89 1.10 -8.10 -8.80
C ILE A 89 1.75 -9.48 -8.95
N GLN A 90 0.95 -10.52 -9.08
CA GLN A 90 1.43 -11.90 -9.25
C GLN A 90 2.18 -12.10 -10.56
N VAL A 91 1.62 -11.59 -11.66
CA VAL A 91 2.26 -11.69 -12.98
C VAL A 91 3.61 -10.99 -13.00
N ALA A 92 3.71 -9.86 -12.29
CA ALA A 92 4.97 -9.13 -12.15
C ALA A 92 5.96 -9.81 -11.20
N GLY A 93 5.56 -10.87 -10.51
CA GLY A 93 6.41 -11.56 -9.55
C GLY A 93 6.56 -10.85 -8.21
N LEU A 94 5.81 -9.80 -7.99
CA LEU A 94 5.93 -8.96 -6.79
C LEU A 94 5.24 -9.55 -5.57
N ASP A 95 4.42 -10.57 -5.75
CA ASP A 95 3.81 -11.30 -4.62
C ASP A 95 4.85 -12.00 -3.74
N ARG A 96 6.06 -12.20 -4.25
CA ARG A 96 7.19 -12.74 -3.48
C ARG A 96 7.96 -11.66 -2.74
N VAL A 97 7.79 -10.42 -3.15
CA VAL A 97 8.52 -9.28 -2.58
C VAL A 97 7.74 -8.65 -1.44
N PHE A 98 6.41 -8.60 -1.58
CA PHE A 98 5.55 -7.97 -0.59
C PHE A 98 4.90 -9.02 0.32
N THR A 99 4.66 -8.62 1.56
CA THR A 99 3.74 -9.35 2.43
C THR A 99 2.32 -8.92 2.04
N ILE A 100 1.51 -9.87 1.60
CA ILE A 100 0.16 -9.58 1.11
C ILE A 100 -0.86 -10.24 2.02
N ARG A 101 -1.88 -9.48 2.42
CA ARG A 101 -3.02 -9.97 3.18
C ARG A 101 -4.28 -9.81 2.34
N PRO A 102 -5.19 -10.78 2.35
CA PRO A 102 -6.38 -10.73 1.51
C PRO A 102 -7.51 -9.87 2.07
N ASP A 103 -7.45 -9.49 3.33
CA ASP A 103 -8.56 -8.86 4.02
C ASP A 103 -8.08 -7.65 4.82
N ARG A 104 -8.78 -6.52 4.63
CA ARG A 104 -8.47 -5.30 5.37
C ARG A 104 -8.70 -5.44 6.89
N ALA A 105 -9.47 -6.40 7.33
CA ALA A 105 -9.66 -6.65 8.75
C ALA A 105 -8.33 -6.95 9.45
N ALA A 106 -7.36 -7.51 8.75
CA ALA A 106 -6.04 -7.79 9.29
C ALA A 106 -5.32 -6.52 9.75
N ALA A 107 -5.56 -5.38 9.09
CA ALA A 107 -4.96 -4.11 9.46
C ALA A 107 -5.45 -3.59 10.81
N HIS A 108 -6.66 -3.98 11.20
CA HIS A 108 -7.30 -3.56 12.44
C HIS A 108 -7.22 -4.62 13.54
N ALA A 109 -6.60 -5.76 13.24
CA ALA A 109 -6.43 -6.83 14.20
C ALA A 109 -5.24 -6.53 15.14
N GLY A 110 -5.44 -6.76 16.39
CA GLY A 110 -4.45 -6.74 17.45
C GLY A 110 -3.32 -5.78 17.34
#